data_edbcb95d56f39992ae284a6c422e2779
#
_entry.id   edbcb95d56f39992ae284a6c422e2779
#
_cell.length_a   1.000
_cell.length_b   1.000
_cell.length_c   1.000
_cell.angle_alpha   90.00
_cell.angle_beta   90.00
_cell.angle_gamma   90.00
#
_symmetry.space_group_name_H-M   'P 1'
#
loop_
_entity.id
_entity.type
_entity.pdbx_description
1 polymer ?
#
loop_
_entity_poly.entity_id
_entity_poly.type
_entity_poly.pdbx_seq_one_letter_code
_entity_poly.pdbx_strand_id
1 'polypeptide(L)'
;MSSCDTQRATSVSGRLVAFIAALMIALTTLFATTAVPQSAIAADDGQTNFDSWTAAAKNIEDQLATAEKDYNDGNYGQAGTDFQTAHWIGYDASNFSKVVNDTISADKQKELLQQFTDLEGLAYQQDQGDAIATKIDALTAEINATAQTLDANADLANPKEYAKQRAAQTAEERKKLDAAKKNSSKGKGDRTWSEVANEMTVILDQAYEAAAAGKGDEGATLVNNAYYQYYEKLGFEKNVMNAISGDRVSQVEYQFKMTRKTMRDGGSDKEIKQLVDDLKSWIVQDAAILDSGASGNVNGFTKLVTSSAGQAFLILIREGLEALLVVAAVIAYLVKSGNKRFAKWIYLGVVAGLAGSGLVAVLFTFLFGGSGPIQEISEGVCALIATLMLLWTSNWMLNKSSVEAWNNYIRNKTEAVVAGAQSKVESGQGLGLGMVTSLAMLSFLAVFREGAETVIFYESIYSMSQDAHGMWVGGLAAAAVLIVIFLILRFTSVKIPIGPFFLVTSIVMAALVVIFAGGGIHALIEGDLIEGTYLSSVPTNDWIGLYPYVETITAQVIAAIAVVVLFVVGFIKKHRMKLAAQAEQAK
;
A
#
# COMPACT_ATOMS: atom_id res chain seq x y z
N MET A 1 -50.70 -10.68 15.90
CA MET A 1 -49.44 -10.99 15.19
C MET A 1 -48.49 -9.79 15.09
N SER A 2 -48.62 -8.77 15.95
CA SER A 2 -47.90 -7.48 15.83
C SER A 2 -46.75 -7.25 16.84
N SER A 3 -46.59 -8.13 17.85
CA SER A 3 -45.55 -7.89 18.89
C SER A 3 -44.23 -8.66 18.67
N CYS A 4 -44.23 -9.63 17.75
CA CYS A 4 -43.03 -10.46 17.49
C CYS A 4 -42.06 -9.83 16.48
N ASP A 5 -42.55 -8.97 15.57
CA ASP A 5 -41.69 -8.30 14.55
C ASP A 5 -40.95 -7.09 15.10
N THR A 6 -41.52 -6.40 16.09
CA THR A 6 -40.82 -5.26 16.76
C THR A 6 -39.64 -5.73 17.61
N GLN A 7 -39.71 -6.89 18.25
CA GLN A 7 -38.58 -7.44 19.00
C GLN A 7 -37.45 -7.98 18.11
N ARG A 8 -37.75 -8.46 16.90
CA ARG A 8 -36.70 -8.85 15.93
C ARG A 8 -35.96 -7.66 15.31
N ALA A 9 -36.68 -6.57 15.02
CA ALA A 9 -36.07 -5.35 14.46
C ALA A 9 -35.15 -4.65 15.46
N THR A 10 -35.51 -4.61 16.75
CA THR A 10 -34.65 -4.05 17.80
C THR A 10 -33.44 -4.92 18.09
N SER A 11 -33.52 -6.25 17.93
CA SER A 11 -32.38 -7.16 18.14
C SER A 11 -31.32 -7.06 17.03
N VAL A 12 -31.72 -6.77 15.78
CA VAL A 12 -30.79 -6.61 14.65
C VAL A 12 -30.07 -5.28 14.71
N SER A 13 -30.78 -4.19 15.07
CA SER A 13 -30.13 -2.88 15.26
C SER A 13 -29.19 -2.88 16.46
N GLY A 14 -29.55 -3.55 17.57
CA GLY A 14 -28.71 -3.68 18.74
C GLY A 14 -27.43 -4.51 18.47
N ARG A 15 -27.54 -5.57 17.68
CA ARG A 15 -26.37 -6.39 17.28
C ARG A 15 -25.44 -5.67 16.31
N LEU A 16 -25.98 -4.83 15.42
CA LEU A 16 -25.17 -4.03 14.50
C LEU A 16 -24.43 -2.91 15.24
N VAL A 17 -25.10 -2.24 16.18
CA VAL A 17 -24.48 -1.22 17.05
C VAL A 17 -23.43 -1.87 17.95
N ALA A 18 -23.69 -3.04 18.50
CA ALA A 18 -22.72 -3.79 19.31
C ALA A 18 -21.51 -4.26 18.48
N PHE A 19 -21.71 -4.69 17.22
CA PHE A 19 -20.64 -5.06 16.31
C PHE A 19 -19.78 -3.85 15.91
N ILE A 20 -20.41 -2.70 15.63
CA ILE A 20 -19.71 -1.45 15.32
C ILE A 20 -18.95 -0.93 16.55
N ALA A 21 -19.55 -1.02 17.74
CA ALA A 21 -18.89 -0.66 18.99
C ALA A 21 -17.71 -1.60 19.30
N ALA A 22 -17.85 -2.90 19.07
CA ALA A 22 -16.76 -3.88 19.21
C ALA A 22 -15.64 -3.64 18.19
N LEU A 23 -15.98 -3.26 16.95
CA LEU A 23 -15.01 -2.88 15.93
C LEU A 23 -14.27 -1.58 16.30
N MET A 24 -14.98 -0.60 16.86
CA MET A 24 -14.40 0.65 17.37
C MET A 24 -13.50 0.42 18.56
N ILE A 25 -13.91 -0.45 19.50
CA ILE A 25 -13.09 -0.83 20.65
C ILE A 25 -11.86 -1.63 20.19
N ALA A 26 -11.99 -2.54 19.25
CA ALA A 26 -10.85 -3.26 18.68
C ALA A 26 -9.86 -2.34 17.96
N LEU A 27 -10.35 -1.32 17.24
CA LEU A 27 -9.52 -0.29 16.61
C LEU A 27 -8.86 0.64 17.65
N THR A 28 -9.57 1.02 18.72
CA THR A 28 -9.00 1.90 19.75
C THR A 28 -8.04 1.19 20.71
N THR A 29 -8.23 -0.11 20.97
CA THR A 29 -7.28 -0.91 21.76
C THR A 29 -5.98 -1.23 21.01
N LEU A 30 -6.00 -1.18 19.68
CA LEU A 30 -4.79 -1.32 18.85
C LEU A 30 -3.87 -0.09 18.93
N PHE A 31 -4.39 1.07 19.35
CA PHE A 31 -3.68 2.36 19.29
C PHE A 31 -3.37 3.01 20.64
N ALA A 32 -3.61 2.33 21.76
CA ALA A 32 -3.32 2.88 23.09
C ALA A 32 -1.97 2.39 23.61
N THR A 33 -0.87 2.83 22.98
CA THR A 33 0.47 2.67 23.55
C THR A 33 1.18 4.01 23.65
N THR A 34 1.69 4.26 24.83
CA THR A 34 2.36 5.48 25.28
C THR A 34 3.73 5.66 24.62
N ALA A 35 4.06 6.89 24.26
CA ALA A 35 5.38 7.27 23.77
C ALA A 35 6.48 7.01 24.80
N VAL A 36 7.55 6.33 24.42
CA VAL A 36 8.75 6.11 25.22
C VAL A 36 9.96 6.72 24.47
N PRO A 37 10.91 7.36 25.16
CA PRO A 37 12.02 8.04 24.52
C PRO A 37 13.03 7.07 23.90
N GLN A 38 13.49 7.45 22.73
CA GLN A 38 14.41 6.75 21.88
C GLN A 38 15.81 6.64 22.51
N SER A 39 16.33 5.42 22.66
CA SER A 39 17.75 5.18 22.94
C SER A 39 18.47 4.88 21.61
N ALA A 40 19.44 5.71 21.28
CA ALA A 40 20.27 5.53 20.09
C ALA A 40 21.07 4.22 20.20
N ILE A 41 20.88 3.32 19.25
CA ILE A 41 21.71 2.14 19.08
C ILE A 41 22.90 2.54 18.20
N ALA A 42 24.10 2.40 18.72
CA ALA A 42 25.33 2.64 17.97
C ALA A 42 25.50 1.51 16.94
N ALA A 43 25.62 1.86 15.66
CA ALA A 43 25.96 0.92 14.61
C ALA A 43 27.43 0.45 14.73
N ASP A 44 27.63 -0.85 14.67
CA ASP A 44 28.94 -1.47 14.61
C ASP A 44 29.27 -1.88 13.17
N ASP A 45 30.49 -1.58 12.75
CA ASP A 45 31.01 -1.64 11.38
C ASP A 45 31.26 -3.09 10.90
N GLY A 46 30.37 -4.07 11.12
CA GLY A 46 30.94 -5.32 10.75
C GLY A 46 30.13 -6.61 10.72
N GLN A 47 28.94 -6.59 10.19
CA GLN A 47 28.10 -7.80 10.10
C GLN A 47 28.72 -8.99 9.33
N THR A 48 29.76 -8.76 8.53
CA THR A 48 30.53 -9.82 7.85
C THR A 48 31.99 -9.89 8.31
N ASN A 49 32.40 -9.03 9.24
CA ASN A 49 33.82 -8.89 9.64
C ASN A 49 34.17 -9.72 10.89
N PHE A 50 33.58 -10.90 11.01
CA PHE A 50 33.89 -11.81 12.12
C PHE A 50 35.04 -12.73 11.78
N ASP A 51 35.89 -12.98 12.78
CA ASP A 51 37.04 -13.88 12.63
C ASP A 51 36.68 -15.37 12.79
N SER A 52 35.46 -15.68 13.30
CA SER A 52 34.93 -17.04 13.43
C SER A 52 33.40 -17.05 13.32
N TRP A 53 32.84 -18.21 12.99
CA TRP A 53 31.39 -18.40 12.99
C TRP A 53 30.81 -18.31 14.39
N THR A 54 31.57 -18.71 15.42
CA THR A 54 31.17 -18.51 16.82
C THR A 54 31.10 -17.03 17.19
N ALA A 55 31.95 -16.16 16.63
CA ALA A 55 31.85 -14.72 16.84
C ALA A 55 30.63 -14.13 16.16
N ALA A 56 30.28 -14.61 14.97
CA ALA A 56 29.01 -14.22 14.30
C ALA A 56 27.77 -14.68 15.10
N ALA A 57 27.79 -15.92 15.61
CA ALA A 57 26.76 -16.46 16.49
C ALA A 57 26.57 -15.61 17.75
N LYS A 58 27.66 -15.16 18.37
CA LYS A 58 27.62 -14.28 19.55
C LYS A 58 26.97 -12.94 19.25
N ASN A 59 27.23 -12.37 18.09
CA ASN A 59 26.54 -11.13 17.66
C ASN A 59 25.03 -11.32 17.52
N ILE A 60 24.58 -12.46 16.97
CA ILE A 60 23.16 -12.80 16.88
C ILE A 60 22.55 -12.94 18.28
N GLU A 61 23.23 -13.63 19.20
CA GLU A 61 22.82 -13.79 20.60
C GLU A 61 22.65 -12.42 21.29
N ASP A 62 23.59 -11.50 21.10
CA ASP A 62 23.56 -10.17 21.71
C ASP A 62 22.38 -9.33 21.13
N GLN A 63 22.05 -9.49 19.86
CA GLN A 63 20.88 -8.86 19.24
C GLN A 63 19.56 -9.46 19.77
N LEU A 64 19.47 -10.78 19.91
CA LEU A 64 18.31 -11.45 20.51
C LEU A 64 18.09 -11.02 21.97
N ALA A 65 19.19 -10.88 22.75
CA ALA A 65 19.10 -10.39 24.13
C ALA A 65 18.64 -8.93 24.19
N THR A 66 19.00 -8.11 23.21
CA THR A 66 18.49 -6.73 23.10
C THR A 66 17.00 -6.73 22.83
N ALA A 67 16.53 -7.55 21.89
CA ALA A 67 15.11 -7.70 21.56
C ALA A 67 14.28 -8.19 22.75
N GLU A 68 14.80 -9.17 23.51
CA GLU A 68 14.17 -9.68 24.73
C GLU A 68 14.03 -8.58 25.78
N LYS A 69 15.09 -7.80 25.99
CA LYS A 69 15.08 -6.69 26.94
C LYS A 69 14.03 -5.66 26.55
N ASP A 70 13.95 -5.24 25.30
CA ASP A 70 12.95 -4.28 24.86
C ASP A 70 11.53 -4.82 24.98
N TYR A 71 11.33 -6.12 24.73
CA TYR A 71 10.07 -6.78 25.01
C TYR A 71 9.67 -6.69 26.50
N ASN A 72 10.61 -7.04 27.40
CA ASN A 72 10.37 -7.03 28.84
C ASN A 72 10.17 -5.61 29.41
N ASP A 73 10.77 -4.61 28.76
CA ASP A 73 10.55 -3.18 29.07
C ASP A 73 9.19 -2.66 28.53
N GLY A 74 8.40 -3.51 27.83
CA GLY A 74 7.08 -3.19 27.28
C GLY A 74 7.14 -2.50 25.91
N ASN A 75 8.30 -2.43 25.29
CA ASN A 75 8.54 -1.82 23.97
C ASN A 75 8.30 -2.84 22.85
N TYR A 76 7.10 -3.41 22.75
CA TYR A 76 6.79 -4.53 21.85
C TYR A 76 7.11 -4.26 20.37
N GLY A 77 6.89 -3.04 19.89
CA GLY A 77 7.23 -2.65 18.53
C GLY A 77 8.74 -2.60 18.28
N GLN A 78 9.51 -2.06 19.23
CA GLN A 78 10.97 -2.05 19.15
C GLN A 78 11.52 -3.49 19.24
N ALA A 79 11.02 -4.29 20.16
CA ALA A 79 11.38 -5.70 20.26
C ALA A 79 11.15 -6.47 18.95
N GLY A 80 10.02 -6.22 18.27
CA GLY A 80 9.75 -6.79 16.94
C GLY A 80 10.81 -6.39 15.91
N THR A 81 11.20 -5.12 15.89
CA THR A 81 12.27 -4.61 15.02
C THR A 81 13.62 -5.24 15.36
N ASP A 82 13.92 -5.42 16.66
CA ASP A 82 15.19 -5.99 17.10
C ASP A 82 15.26 -7.49 16.80
N PHE A 83 14.15 -8.24 16.91
CA PHE A 83 14.10 -9.64 16.42
C PHE A 83 14.32 -9.72 14.91
N GLN A 84 13.72 -8.81 14.12
CA GLN A 84 14.00 -8.73 12.69
C GLN A 84 15.47 -8.37 12.42
N THR A 85 16.07 -7.50 13.22
CA THR A 85 17.50 -7.17 13.12
C THR A 85 18.37 -8.40 13.39
N ALA A 86 18.07 -9.17 14.43
CA ALA A 86 18.79 -10.42 14.71
C ALA A 86 18.66 -11.44 13.57
N HIS A 87 17.47 -11.55 12.97
CA HIS A 87 17.21 -12.42 11.83
C HIS A 87 17.92 -11.92 10.56
N TRP A 88 17.56 -10.74 10.06
CA TRP A 88 17.99 -10.28 8.74
C TRP A 88 19.43 -9.77 8.73
N ILE A 89 19.84 -9.08 9.79
CA ILE A 89 21.18 -8.50 9.88
C ILE A 89 22.16 -9.51 10.52
N GLY A 90 21.78 -10.05 11.67
CA GLY A 90 22.66 -10.98 12.41
C GLY A 90 22.82 -12.31 11.70
N TYR A 91 21.74 -12.95 11.26
CA TYR A 91 21.75 -14.30 10.71
C TYR A 91 21.92 -14.33 9.19
N ASP A 92 21.16 -13.55 8.41
CA ASP A 92 21.21 -13.61 6.95
C ASP A 92 22.36 -12.77 6.35
N ALA A 93 22.49 -11.48 6.73
CA ALA A 93 23.52 -10.61 6.15
C ALA A 93 24.94 -11.00 6.56
N SER A 94 25.12 -11.67 7.70
CA SER A 94 26.41 -12.26 8.09
C SER A 94 26.83 -13.46 7.22
N ASN A 95 25.99 -13.92 6.31
CA ASN A 95 26.07 -15.17 5.57
C ASN A 95 25.91 -16.43 6.42
N PHE A 96 25.53 -16.33 7.70
CA PHE A 96 25.35 -17.49 8.57
C PHE A 96 24.27 -18.44 8.03
N SER A 97 23.12 -17.91 7.65
CA SER A 97 22.03 -18.66 7.00
C SER A 97 22.52 -19.42 5.76
N LYS A 98 23.26 -18.73 4.90
CA LYS A 98 23.75 -19.31 3.66
C LYS A 98 24.77 -20.41 3.88
N VAL A 99 25.72 -20.21 4.78
CA VAL A 99 26.74 -21.24 5.08
C VAL A 99 26.11 -22.47 5.73
N VAL A 100 25.07 -22.30 6.57
CA VAL A 100 24.30 -23.42 7.12
C VAL A 100 23.65 -24.24 6.02
N ASN A 101 22.99 -23.57 5.07
CA ASN A 101 22.38 -24.25 3.92
C ASN A 101 23.41 -25.02 3.09
N ASP A 102 24.54 -24.41 2.78
CA ASP A 102 25.54 -24.96 1.85
C ASP A 102 26.44 -26.01 2.49
N THR A 103 26.66 -25.92 3.81
CA THR A 103 27.67 -26.76 4.52
C THR A 103 26.99 -27.80 5.42
N ILE A 104 25.83 -27.52 5.98
CA ILE A 104 25.12 -28.44 6.89
C ILE A 104 23.91 -29.04 6.18
N SER A 105 22.82 -28.29 6.01
CA SER A 105 21.66 -28.72 5.22
C SER A 105 20.62 -27.58 5.05
N ALA A 106 19.83 -27.67 3.98
CA ALA A 106 18.66 -26.80 3.75
C ALA A 106 17.59 -26.97 4.85
N ASP A 107 17.42 -28.18 5.39
CA ASP A 107 16.45 -28.43 6.46
C ASP A 107 16.85 -27.71 7.75
N LYS A 108 18.16 -27.71 8.09
CA LYS A 108 18.65 -26.98 9.28
C LYS A 108 18.51 -25.47 9.13
N GLN A 109 18.80 -24.92 7.96
CA GLN A 109 18.56 -23.52 7.66
C GLN A 109 17.10 -23.17 7.87
N LYS A 110 16.18 -23.96 7.30
CA LYS A 110 14.73 -23.74 7.40
C LYS A 110 14.23 -23.82 8.85
N GLU A 111 14.76 -24.73 9.64
CA GLU A 111 14.45 -24.86 11.06
C GLU A 111 14.80 -23.59 11.84
N LEU A 112 16.02 -23.07 11.64
CA LEU A 112 16.49 -21.86 12.29
C LEU A 112 15.67 -20.62 11.83
N LEU A 113 15.38 -20.50 10.54
CA LEU A 113 14.52 -19.44 10.00
C LEU A 113 13.11 -19.46 10.61
N GLN A 114 12.55 -20.65 10.83
CA GLN A 114 11.23 -20.76 11.46
C GLN A 114 11.24 -20.27 12.92
N GLN A 115 12.33 -20.51 13.65
CA GLN A 115 12.46 -20.04 15.04
C GLN A 115 12.55 -18.51 15.11
N PHE A 116 13.26 -17.85 14.18
CA PHE A 116 13.24 -16.38 14.07
C PHE A 116 11.83 -15.86 13.77
N THR A 117 11.15 -16.45 12.78
CA THR A 117 9.78 -16.07 12.41
C THR A 117 8.80 -16.23 13.58
N ASP A 118 8.96 -17.27 14.36
CA ASP A 118 8.16 -17.50 15.56
C ASP A 118 8.37 -16.40 16.63
N LEU A 119 9.62 -15.96 16.84
CA LEU A 119 9.95 -14.87 17.77
C LEU A 119 9.38 -13.53 17.27
N GLU A 120 9.55 -13.23 16.00
CA GLU A 120 8.96 -12.04 15.37
C GLU A 120 7.43 -12.00 15.55
N GLY A 121 6.76 -13.14 15.39
CA GLY A 121 5.32 -13.26 15.60
C GLY A 121 4.86 -13.10 17.05
N LEU A 122 5.69 -13.46 18.03
CA LEU A 122 5.40 -13.30 19.45
C LEU A 122 5.69 -11.89 19.95
N ALA A 123 6.60 -11.16 19.34
CA ALA A 123 7.04 -9.84 19.78
C ALA A 123 5.89 -8.82 19.92
N TYR A 124 4.86 -8.94 19.07
CA TYR A 124 3.70 -8.03 19.07
C TYR A 124 2.54 -8.50 19.98
N GLN A 125 2.70 -9.64 20.69
CA GLN A 125 1.70 -10.19 21.59
C GLN A 125 2.10 -9.88 23.04
N GLN A 126 1.15 -9.41 23.84
CA GLN A 126 1.39 -9.15 25.27
C GLN A 126 1.46 -10.45 26.06
N ASP A 127 2.11 -10.42 27.21
CA ASP A 127 2.23 -11.55 28.16
C ASP A 127 2.94 -12.81 27.57
N GLN A 128 3.84 -12.64 26.59
CA GLN A 128 4.62 -13.73 25.99
C GLN A 128 6.09 -13.81 26.48
N GLY A 129 6.47 -13.05 27.51
CA GLY A 129 7.87 -12.96 27.97
C GLY A 129 8.53 -14.32 28.23
N ASP A 130 7.87 -15.21 28.97
CA ASP A 130 8.40 -16.56 29.26
C ASP A 130 8.52 -17.43 27.99
N ALA A 131 7.59 -17.29 27.06
CA ALA A 131 7.63 -18.02 25.79
C ALA A 131 8.75 -17.50 24.88
N ILE A 132 8.96 -16.17 24.83
CA ILE A 132 10.05 -15.52 24.10
C ILE A 132 11.40 -15.94 24.69
N ALA A 133 11.60 -15.83 26.01
CA ALA A 133 12.82 -16.26 26.68
C ALA A 133 13.17 -17.72 26.38
N THR A 134 12.19 -18.62 26.49
CA THR A 134 12.39 -20.05 26.17
C THR A 134 12.80 -20.28 24.71
N LYS A 135 12.20 -19.54 23.77
CA LYS A 135 12.54 -19.66 22.35
C LYS A 135 13.91 -19.03 22.02
N ILE A 136 14.27 -17.94 22.66
CA ILE A 136 15.60 -17.33 22.52
C ILE A 136 16.68 -18.29 23.03
N ASP A 137 16.50 -18.90 24.20
CA ASP A 137 17.43 -19.88 24.75
C ASP A 137 17.61 -21.08 23.80
N ALA A 138 16.53 -21.59 23.23
CA ALA A 138 16.56 -22.70 22.28
C ALA A 138 17.29 -22.29 20.97
N LEU A 139 16.94 -21.17 20.39
CA LEU A 139 17.54 -20.65 19.16
C LEU A 139 19.04 -20.35 19.35
N THR A 140 19.40 -19.69 20.44
CA THR A 140 20.77 -19.36 20.79
C THR A 140 21.62 -20.63 20.96
N ALA A 141 21.10 -21.63 21.67
CA ALA A 141 21.78 -22.91 21.82
C ALA A 141 22.07 -23.60 20.48
N GLU A 142 21.06 -23.58 19.57
CA GLU A 142 21.19 -24.17 18.24
C GLU A 142 22.16 -23.39 17.33
N ILE A 143 22.09 -22.05 17.33
CA ILE A 143 23.02 -21.21 16.58
C ILE A 143 24.46 -21.42 17.07
N ASN A 144 24.69 -21.46 18.38
CA ASN A 144 26.01 -21.70 18.94
C ASN A 144 26.54 -23.09 18.60
N ALA A 145 25.71 -24.13 18.68
CA ALA A 145 26.12 -25.50 18.29
C ALA A 145 26.43 -25.58 16.79
N THR A 146 25.65 -24.91 15.98
CA THR A 146 25.83 -24.79 14.54
C THR A 146 27.16 -24.08 14.22
N ALA A 147 27.42 -22.93 14.87
CA ALA A 147 28.65 -22.16 14.71
C ALA A 147 29.91 -22.97 15.05
N GLN A 148 29.86 -23.74 16.15
CA GLN A 148 30.95 -24.62 16.53
C GLN A 148 31.21 -25.71 15.46
N THR A 149 30.16 -26.23 14.87
CA THR A 149 30.27 -27.21 13.77
C THR A 149 30.90 -26.58 12.53
N LEU A 150 30.55 -25.33 12.21
CA LEU A 150 31.13 -24.59 11.11
C LEU A 150 32.61 -24.26 11.36
N ASP A 151 32.96 -23.79 12.55
CA ASP A 151 34.34 -23.46 12.91
C ASP A 151 35.26 -24.73 12.99
N ALA A 152 34.69 -25.90 13.27
CA ALA A 152 35.41 -27.16 13.26
C ALA A 152 35.70 -27.70 11.84
N ASN A 153 35.05 -27.16 10.81
CA ASN A 153 35.27 -27.55 9.43
C ASN A 153 36.51 -26.84 8.85
N ALA A 154 37.61 -27.56 8.75
CA ALA A 154 38.90 -27.04 8.27
C ALA A 154 38.87 -26.52 6.81
N ASP A 155 37.93 -26.99 6.01
CA ASP A 155 37.78 -26.59 4.61
C ASP A 155 36.87 -25.34 4.44
N LEU A 156 36.23 -24.88 5.51
CA LEU A 156 35.34 -23.73 5.50
C LEU A 156 36.10 -22.45 5.88
N ALA A 157 36.00 -21.44 5.04
CA ALA A 157 36.55 -20.12 5.33
C ALA A 157 35.82 -19.48 6.53
N ASN A 158 36.51 -18.63 7.30
CA ASN A 158 35.89 -17.81 8.32
C ASN A 158 34.89 -16.81 7.68
N PRO A 159 33.96 -16.21 8.45
CA PRO A 159 32.90 -15.34 7.91
C PRO A 159 33.42 -14.26 6.97
N LYS A 160 34.50 -13.59 7.33
CA LYS A 160 35.12 -12.53 6.55
C LYS A 160 35.62 -12.98 5.18
N GLU A 161 36.32 -14.11 5.15
CA GLU A 161 36.85 -14.65 3.92
C GLU A 161 35.76 -15.34 3.09
N TYR A 162 34.79 -16.00 3.74
CA TYR A 162 33.59 -16.54 3.09
C TYR A 162 32.81 -15.44 2.39
N ALA A 163 32.58 -14.29 3.03
CA ALA A 163 31.91 -13.15 2.41
C ALA A 163 32.63 -12.65 1.15
N LYS A 164 33.95 -12.58 1.15
CA LYS A 164 34.74 -12.19 -0.04
C LYS A 164 34.63 -13.23 -1.16
N GLN A 165 34.71 -14.52 -0.83
CA GLN A 165 34.57 -15.60 -1.81
C GLN A 165 33.16 -15.59 -2.43
N ARG A 166 32.14 -15.39 -1.60
CA ARG A 166 30.75 -15.26 -2.06
C ARG A 166 30.55 -14.06 -2.99
N ALA A 167 31.06 -12.90 -2.62
CA ALA A 167 30.98 -11.70 -3.48
C ALA A 167 31.64 -11.96 -4.84
N ALA A 168 32.78 -12.62 -4.88
CA ALA A 168 33.45 -12.99 -6.13
C ALA A 168 32.65 -14.01 -6.96
N GLN A 169 32.09 -15.05 -6.33
CA GLN A 169 31.23 -16.04 -7.00
C GLN A 169 29.95 -15.41 -7.53
N THR A 170 29.28 -14.58 -6.73
CA THR A 170 28.06 -13.87 -7.14
C THR A 170 28.33 -12.95 -8.33
N ALA A 171 29.48 -12.26 -8.36
CA ALA A 171 29.90 -11.44 -9.49
C ALA A 171 30.11 -12.27 -10.78
N GLU A 172 30.70 -13.46 -10.66
CA GLU A 172 30.91 -14.39 -11.79
C GLU A 172 29.60 -15.01 -12.29
N GLU A 173 28.74 -15.48 -11.40
CA GLU A 173 27.41 -16.01 -11.74
C GLU A 173 26.55 -14.94 -12.40
N ARG A 174 26.63 -13.70 -11.91
CA ARG A 174 25.93 -12.57 -12.47
C ARG A 174 26.41 -12.22 -13.86
N LYS A 175 27.73 -12.21 -14.12
CA LYS A 175 28.26 -12.07 -15.48
C LYS A 175 27.69 -13.12 -16.43
N LYS A 176 27.51 -14.35 -15.98
CA LYS A 176 26.92 -15.43 -16.79
C LYS A 176 25.43 -15.23 -17.03
N LEU A 177 24.68 -14.77 -16.01
CA LEU A 177 23.24 -14.47 -16.11
C LEU A 177 22.97 -13.24 -16.96
N ASP A 178 23.79 -12.19 -16.86
CA ASP A 178 23.67 -10.96 -17.63
C ASP A 178 24.00 -11.18 -19.11
N ALA A 179 24.96 -12.06 -19.41
CA ALA A 179 25.23 -12.50 -20.79
C ALA A 179 24.05 -13.27 -21.42
N ALA A 180 23.19 -13.89 -20.60
CA ALA A 180 21.99 -14.62 -21.04
C ALA A 180 20.72 -13.75 -21.12
N LYS A 181 20.66 -12.59 -20.45
CA LYS A 181 19.49 -11.68 -20.42
C LYS A 181 19.59 -10.61 -21.50
N LYS A 182 18.86 -10.81 -22.60
CA LYS A 182 18.75 -9.84 -23.71
C LYS A 182 17.69 -8.74 -23.51
N ASN A 183 17.09 -8.57 -22.33
CA ASN A 183 16.11 -7.50 -22.08
C ASN A 183 16.29 -6.91 -20.68
N SER A 184 16.79 -5.69 -20.63
CA SER A 184 16.97 -4.88 -19.43
C SER A 184 15.67 -4.21 -18.99
N SER A 185 15.30 -4.32 -17.73
CA SER A 185 14.45 -3.36 -17.06
C SER A 185 15.19 -2.02 -16.97
N LYS A 186 14.55 -0.92 -17.34
CA LYS A 186 15.18 0.42 -17.43
C LYS A 186 15.57 1.08 -16.08
N GLY A 187 15.48 0.37 -14.94
CA GLY A 187 15.80 0.88 -13.63
C GLY A 187 17.31 0.90 -13.34
N LYS A 188 17.77 0.03 -12.44
CA LYS A 188 19.19 -0.04 -12.04
C LYS A 188 20.14 -0.55 -13.13
N GLY A 189 19.63 -1.09 -14.24
CA GLY A 189 20.44 -1.72 -15.29
C GLY A 189 21.09 -3.02 -14.80
N ASP A 190 22.34 -3.23 -15.19
CA ASP A 190 23.10 -4.44 -14.86
C ASP A 190 23.81 -4.34 -13.48
N ARG A 191 23.64 -3.22 -12.74
CA ARG A 191 24.25 -3.00 -11.43
C ARG A 191 23.70 -3.97 -10.38
N THR A 192 24.54 -4.36 -9.44
CA THR A 192 24.11 -5.04 -8.21
C THR A 192 23.45 -4.03 -7.26
N TRP A 193 22.73 -4.50 -6.26
CA TRP A 193 22.24 -3.61 -5.21
C TRP A 193 23.40 -3.03 -4.39
N SER A 194 24.46 -3.82 -4.18
CA SER A 194 25.70 -3.35 -3.54
C SER A 194 26.40 -2.26 -4.36
N GLU A 195 26.40 -2.33 -5.68
CA GLU A 195 26.93 -1.24 -6.53
C GLU A 195 26.08 0.01 -6.42
N VAL A 196 24.75 -0.10 -6.42
CA VAL A 196 23.84 1.02 -6.20
C VAL A 196 24.03 1.64 -4.81
N ALA A 197 24.15 0.81 -3.77
CA ALA A 197 24.43 1.26 -2.41
C ALA A 197 25.75 2.02 -2.33
N ASN A 198 26.81 1.51 -2.97
CA ASN A 198 28.12 2.18 -3.01
C ASN A 198 28.04 3.56 -3.70
N GLU A 199 27.26 3.70 -4.79
CA GLU A 199 27.03 5.01 -5.41
C GLU A 199 26.31 5.96 -4.43
N MET A 200 25.32 5.48 -3.69
CA MET A 200 24.63 6.29 -2.65
C MET A 200 25.60 6.70 -1.53
N THR A 201 26.48 5.80 -1.06
CA THR A 201 27.42 6.14 0.00
C THR A 201 28.40 7.24 -0.42
N VAL A 202 28.85 7.25 -1.68
CA VAL A 202 29.70 8.33 -2.21
C VAL A 202 28.94 9.68 -2.21
N ILE A 203 27.66 9.67 -2.59
CA ILE A 203 26.84 10.91 -2.58
C ILE A 203 26.62 11.39 -1.13
N LEU A 204 26.41 10.46 -0.19
CA LEU A 204 26.24 10.79 1.24
C LEU A 204 27.54 11.33 1.86
N ASP A 205 28.71 10.84 1.46
CA ASP A 205 30.00 11.42 1.87
C ASP A 205 30.15 12.85 1.36
N GLN A 206 29.82 13.11 0.10
CA GLN A 206 29.82 14.47 -0.45
C GLN A 206 28.81 15.38 0.27
N ALA A 207 27.66 14.84 0.66
CA ALA A 207 26.67 15.57 1.45
C ALA A 207 27.22 15.96 2.82
N TYR A 208 27.91 15.05 3.50
CA TYR A 208 28.58 15.36 4.75
C TYR A 208 29.66 16.44 4.59
N GLU A 209 30.53 16.31 3.58
CA GLU A 209 31.58 17.30 3.30
C GLU A 209 30.99 18.69 3.05
N ALA A 210 29.90 18.78 2.29
CA ALA A 210 29.21 20.06 2.05
C ALA A 210 28.64 20.64 3.36
N ALA A 211 28.00 19.83 4.18
CA ALA A 211 27.45 20.27 5.46
C ALA A 211 28.55 20.70 6.44
N ALA A 212 29.65 19.95 6.56
CA ALA A 212 30.81 20.27 7.37
C ALA A 212 31.50 21.59 6.91
N ALA A 213 31.40 21.93 5.64
CA ALA A 213 31.85 23.21 5.09
C ALA A 213 30.85 24.37 5.33
N GLY A 214 29.79 24.17 6.12
CA GLY A 214 28.76 25.17 6.41
C GLY A 214 27.72 25.35 5.30
N LYS A 215 27.65 24.42 4.33
CA LYS A 215 26.69 24.43 3.21
C LYS A 215 25.59 23.38 3.44
N GLY A 216 24.85 23.50 4.53
CA GLY A 216 23.83 22.51 4.93
C GLY A 216 22.75 22.28 3.88
N ASP A 217 22.30 23.30 3.15
CA ASP A 217 21.32 23.17 2.06
C ASP A 217 21.87 22.36 0.87
N GLU A 218 23.17 22.53 0.54
CA GLU A 218 23.84 21.74 -0.51
C GLU A 218 23.97 20.28 -0.08
N GLY A 219 24.34 20.03 1.18
CA GLY A 219 24.39 18.70 1.77
C GLY A 219 23.01 18.01 1.75
N ALA A 220 21.97 18.71 2.21
CA ALA A 220 20.60 18.20 2.18
C ALA A 220 20.10 17.89 0.76
N THR A 221 20.52 18.68 -0.23
CA THR A 221 20.19 18.43 -1.65
C THR A 221 20.86 17.16 -2.16
N LEU A 222 22.08 16.86 -1.74
CA LEU A 222 22.78 15.63 -2.09
C LEU A 222 22.12 14.41 -1.41
N VAL A 223 21.69 14.54 -0.14
CA VAL A 223 20.90 13.48 0.55
C VAL A 223 19.60 13.21 -0.21
N ASN A 224 18.87 14.25 -0.66
CA ASN A 224 17.69 14.10 -1.50
C ASN A 224 18.00 13.38 -2.82
N ASN A 225 19.15 13.66 -3.43
CA ASN A 225 19.56 12.98 -4.65
C ASN A 225 19.78 11.47 -4.41
N ALA A 226 20.46 11.09 -3.31
CA ALA A 226 20.64 9.70 -2.95
C ALA A 226 19.28 9.01 -2.71
N TYR A 227 18.34 9.66 -2.03
CA TYR A 227 17.01 9.14 -1.77
C TYR A 227 16.19 9.00 -3.06
N TYR A 228 15.82 10.09 -3.71
CA TYR A 228 14.88 10.09 -4.82
C TYR A 228 15.41 9.46 -6.11
N GLN A 229 16.71 9.60 -6.43
CA GLN A 229 17.24 9.07 -7.69
C GLN A 229 17.77 7.65 -7.60
N TYR A 230 18.12 7.18 -6.39
CA TYR A 230 18.73 5.86 -6.20
C TYR A 230 17.87 4.96 -5.35
N TYR A 231 17.51 5.35 -4.12
CA TYR A 231 16.76 4.52 -3.20
C TYR A 231 15.36 4.23 -3.72
N GLU A 232 14.62 5.26 -4.08
CA GLU A 232 13.25 5.18 -4.59
C GLU A 232 13.20 4.77 -6.07
N LYS A 233 13.71 5.62 -6.97
CA LYS A 233 13.53 5.49 -8.43
C LYS A 233 14.13 4.23 -9.04
N LEU A 234 15.24 3.72 -8.50
CA LEU A 234 15.83 2.46 -8.96
C LEU A 234 15.11 1.24 -8.37
N GLY A 235 14.19 1.45 -7.42
CA GLY A 235 13.39 0.40 -6.78
C GLY A 235 14.15 -0.31 -5.65
N PHE A 236 15.16 0.33 -5.06
CA PHE A 236 15.88 -0.22 -3.90
C PHE A 236 14.91 -0.40 -2.73
N GLU A 237 14.18 0.65 -2.37
CA GLU A 237 13.13 0.68 -1.35
C GLU A 237 12.14 -0.47 -1.50
N LYS A 238 11.53 -0.61 -2.69
CA LYS A 238 10.56 -1.66 -2.97
C LYS A 238 11.14 -3.08 -2.80
N ASN A 239 12.42 -3.26 -3.10
CA ASN A 239 13.09 -4.54 -2.89
C ASN A 239 13.38 -4.76 -1.41
N VAL A 240 13.76 -3.74 -0.64
CA VAL A 240 13.92 -3.81 0.84
C VAL A 240 12.58 -4.18 1.47
N MET A 241 11.49 -3.51 1.08
CA MET A 241 10.14 -3.81 1.56
C MET A 241 9.73 -5.27 1.33
N ASN A 242 10.02 -5.81 0.15
CA ASN A 242 9.64 -7.17 -0.21
C ASN A 242 10.56 -8.25 0.35
N ALA A 243 11.83 -7.95 0.53
CA ALA A 243 12.85 -8.92 0.93
C ALA A 243 13.17 -8.86 2.42
N ILE A 244 13.04 -7.70 3.04
CA ILE A 244 13.35 -7.46 4.44
C ILE A 244 12.06 -7.16 5.21
N SER A 245 11.62 -5.89 5.24
CA SER A 245 10.36 -5.49 5.86
C SER A 245 9.98 -4.06 5.50
N GLY A 246 8.68 -3.70 5.69
CA GLY A 246 8.22 -2.31 5.63
C GLY A 246 8.80 -1.46 6.76
N ASP A 247 9.00 -2.02 7.95
CA ASP A 247 9.61 -1.32 9.09
C ASP A 247 11.02 -0.86 8.77
N ARG A 248 11.80 -1.69 8.06
CA ARG A 248 13.14 -1.33 7.61
C ARG A 248 13.11 -0.18 6.61
N VAL A 249 12.16 -0.19 5.70
CA VAL A 249 11.95 0.94 4.77
C VAL A 249 11.69 2.22 5.54
N SER A 250 10.69 2.23 6.43
CA SER A 250 10.36 3.43 7.22
C SER A 250 11.49 3.93 8.12
N GLN A 251 12.33 3.02 8.63
CA GLN A 251 13.54 3.41 9.36
C GLN A 251 14.54 4.14 8.47
N VAL A 252 14.80 3.60 7.28
CA VAL A 252 15.75 4.19 6.33
C VAL A 252 15.24 5.54 5.82
N GLU A 253 13.95 5.65 5.49
CA GLU A 253 13.30 6.92 5.09
C GLU A 253 13.40 7.98 6.18
N TYR A 254 13.07 7.61 7.43
CA TYR A 254 13.22 8.49 8.56
C TYR A 254 14.67 8.94 8.76
N GLN A 255 15.65 8.05 8.57
CA GLN A 255 17.07 8.39 8.67
C GLN A 255 17.49 9.36 7.55
N PHE A 256 17.04 9.15 6.31
CA PHE A 256 17.25 10.11 5.22
C PHE A 256 16.66 11.49 5.59
N LYS A 257 15.44 11.52 6.10
CA LYS A 257 14.77 12.76 6.53
C LYS A 257 15.52 13.45 7.65
N MET A 258 15.92 12.73 8.69
CA MET A 258 16.69 13.30 9.80
C MET A 258 18.04 13.83 9.34
N THR A 259 18.74 13.11 8.49
CA THR A 259 20.05 13.53 7.94
C THR A 259 19.93 14.87 7.20
N ARG A 260 18.99 15.00 6.26
CA ARG A 260 18.80 16.23 5.51
C ARG A 260 18.29 17.39 6.38
N LYS A 261 17.41 17.12 7.35
CA LYS A 261 16.90 18.12 8.28
C LYS A 261 18.03 18.65 9.15
N THR A 262 18.81 17.79 9.79
CA THR A 262 19.93 18.18 10.66
C THR A 262 20.99 18.99 9.90
N MET A 263 21.25 18.66 8.63
CA MET A 263 22.13 19.44 7.77
C MET A 263 21.61 20.87 7.52
N ARG A 264 20.31 21.02 7.21
CA ARG A 264 19.67 22.35 7.00
C ARG A 264 19.62 23.18 8.27
N ASP A 265 19.31 22.52 9.40
CA ASP A 265 19.16 23.20 10.68
C ASP A 265 20.52 23.60 11.31
N GLY A 266 21.63 23.22 10.68
CA GLY A 266 22.98 23.52 11.17
C GLY A 266 23.37 22.71 12.39
N GLY A 267 22.98 21.44 12.44
CA GLY A 267 23.36 20.49 13.48
C GLY A 267 24.87 20.37 13.66
N SER A 268 25.31 19.80 14.77
CA SER A 268 26.75 19.63 15.04
C SER A 268 27.40 18.68 14.01
N ASP A 269 28.66 18.91 13.69
CA ASP A 269 29.45 18.06 12.77
C ASP A 269 29.42 16.60 13.20
N LYS A 270 29.52 16.33 14.50
CA LYS A 270 29.45 14.98 15.08
C LYS A 270 28.09 14.32 14.84
N GLU A 271 27.00 15.06 15.02
CA GLU A 271 25.64 14.57 14.83
C GLU A 271 25.36 14.27 13.35
N ILE A 272 25.71 15.19 12.46
CA ILE A 272 25.56 14.98 11.01
C ILE A 272 26.37 13.79 10.55
N LYS A 273 27.63 13.68 11.03
CA LYS A 273 28.48 12.53 10.68
C LYS A 273 27.88 11.20 11.13
N GLN A 274 27.36 11.12 12.34
CA GLN A 274 26.73 9.91 12.86
C GLN A 274 25.51 9.53 12.01
N LEU A 275 24.62 10.49 11.71
CA LEU A 275 23.43 10.22 10.88
C LEU A 275 23.81 9.71 9.48
N VAL A 276 24.85 10.26 8.89
CA VAL A 276 25.35 9.82 7.58
C VAL A 276 25.98 8.42 7.65
N ASP A 277 26.80 8.17 8.66
CA ASP A 277 27.47 6.87 8.82
C ASP A 277 26.44 5.75 9.10
N ASP A 278 25.43 6.01 9.95
CA ASP A 278 24.33 5.08 10.22
C ASP A 278 23.55 4.78 8.93
N LEU A 279 23.16 5.82 8.17
CA LEU A 279 22.43 5.68 6.91
C LEU A 279 23.24 4.86 5.89
N LYS A 280 24.52 5.14 5.73
CA LYS A 280 25.41 4.39 4.83
C LYS A 280 25.51 2.92 5.24
N SER A 281 25.70 2.66 6.54
CA SER A 281 25.75 1.30 7.08
C SER A 281 24.46 0.52 6.74
N TRP A 282 23.30 1.13 6.96
CA TRP A 282 22.01 0.50 6.71
C TRP A 282 21.78 0.21 5.22
N ILE A 283 22.07 1.14 4.34
CA ILE A 283 21.91 0.95 2.89
C ILE A 283 22.83 -0.19 2.38
N VAL A 284 24.07 -0.26 2.87
CA VAL A 284 25.02 -1.32 2.47
C VAL A 284 24.57 -2.68 2.96
N GLN A 285 24.07 -2.78 4.20
CA GLN A 285 23.51 -4.01 4.75
C GLN A 285 22.29 -4.49 3.95
N ASP A 286 21.35 -3.60 3.69
CA ASP A 286 20.16 -3.91 2.90
C ASP A 286 20.52 -4.38 1.50
N ALA A 287 21.49 -3.73 0.85
CA ALA A 287 22.00 -4.13 -0.44
C ALA A 287 22.58 -5.56 -0.44
N ALA A 288 23.34 -5.92 0.59
CA ALA A 288 23.92 -7.25 0.74
C ALA A 288 22.81 -8.32 0.87
N ILE A 289 21.76 -8.04 1.63
CA ILE A 289 20.57 -8.92 1.75
C ILE A 289 19.88 -9.09 0.40
N LEU A 290 19.64 -7.98 -0.31
CA LEU A 290 19.01 -8.01 -1.62
C LEU A 290 19.82 -8.80 -2.66
N ASP A 291 21.15 -8.68 -2.63
CA ASP A 291 22.03 -9.41 -3.53
C ASP A 291 22.17 -10.90 -3.15
N SER A 292 21.89 -11.28 -1.89
CA SER A 292 21.84 -12.68 -1.47
C SER A 292 20.64 -13.45 -2.02
N GLY A 293 19.62 -12.76 -2.57
CA GLY A 293 18.42 -13.36 -3.15
C GLY A 293 17.33 -13.67 -2.11
N ALA A 294 17.35 -13.01 -0.96
CA ALA A 294 16.28 -13.10 0.04
C ALA A 294 14.93 -12.69 -0.57
N SER A 295 13.88 -13.46 -0.32
CA SER A 295 12.51 -13.17 -0.75
C SER A 295 11.53 -13.43 0.38
N GLY A 296 10.77 -12.42 0.78
CA GLY A 296 9.76 -12.52 1.83
C GLY A 296 8.56 -13.42 1.45
N ASN A 297 7.99 -14.08 2.43
CA ASN A 297 6.91 -15.05 2.27
C ASN A 297 5.56 -14.41 2.64
N VAL A 298 4.77 -13.98 1.64
CA VAL A 298 3.45 -13.38 1.84
C VAL A 298 2.36 -14.28 1.25
N ASN A 299 1.26 -14.49 1.99
CA ASN A 299 0.10 -15.27 1.55
C ASN A 299 -0.44 -14.79 0.19
N GLY A 300 -0.55 -15.71 -0.79
CA GLY A 300 -0.87 -15.37 -2.19
C GLY A 300 -2.21 -14.64 -2.39
N PHE A 301 -3.22 -14.86 -1.55
CA PHE A 301 -4.51 -14.16 -1.66
C PHE A 301 -4.42 -12.71 -1.18
N THR A 302 -3.78 -12.47 -0.04
CA THR A 302 -3.55 -11.10 0.48
C THR A 302 -2.72 -10.32 -0.53
N LYS A 303 -1.65 -10.92 -1.05
CA LYS A 303 -0.81 -10.33 -2.09
C LYS A 303 -1.59 -9.99 -3.37
N LEU A 304 -2.59 -10.80 -3.75
CA LEU A 304 -3.41 -10.52 -4.93
C LEU A 304 -4.35 -9.32 -4.72
N VAL A 305 -5.07 -9.26 -3.61
CA VAL A 305 -6.09 -8.22 -3.35
C VAL A 305 -5.48 -6.86 -3.03
N THR A 306 -4.35 -6.88 -2.34
CA THR A 306 -3.64 -5.66 -1.91
C THR A 306 -2.59 -5.18 -2.91
N SER A 307 -2.21 -6.02 -3.89
CA SER A 307 -1.30 -5.59 -4.97
C SER A 307 -1.91 -4.46 -5.80
N SER A 308 -1.06 -3.64 -6.41
CA SER A 308 -1.47 -2.61 -7.38
C SER A 308 -2.39 -3.17 -8.48
N ALA A 309 -2.15 -4.41 -8.93
CA ALA A 309 -3.02 -5.11 -9.87
C ALA A 309 -4.41 -5.39 -9.27
N GLY A 310 -4.49 -5.87 -8.03
CA GLY A 310 -5.76 -6.15 -7.35
C GLY A 310 -6.56 -4.88 -7.08
N GLN A 311 -5.93 -3.83 -6.58
CA GLN A 311 -6.58 -2.54 -6.33
C GLN A 311 -7.07 -1.90 -7.63
N ALA A 312 -6.23 -1.85 -8.67
CA ALA A 312 -6.61 -1.34 -9.99
C ALA A 312 -7.76 -2.15 -10.60
N PHE A 313 -7.75 -3.48 -10.46
CA PHE A 313 -8.85 -4.35 -10.90
C PHE A 313 -10.16 -4.00 -10.17
N LEU A 314 -10.14 -3.93 -8.85
CA LEU A 314 -11.33 -3.67 -8.03
C LEU A 314 -11.95 -2.29 -8.32
N ILE A 315 -11.11 -1.26 -8.45
CA ILE A 315 -11.57 0.09 -8.78
C ILE A 315 -12.18 0.14 -10.17
N LEU A 316 -11.50 -0.39 -11.20
CA LEU A 316 -12.03 -0.32 -12.56
C LEU A 316 -13.27 -1.20 -12.76
N ILE A 317 -13.37 -2.34 -12.09
CA ILE A 317 -14.62 -3.14 -12.10
C ILE A 317 -15.76 -2.32 -11.52
N ARG A 318 -15.54 -1.63 -10.43
CA ARG A 318 -16.57 -0.81 -9.78
C ARG A 318 -17.01 0.35 -10.68
N GLU A 319 -16.08 1.24 -11.03
CA GLU A 319 -16.41 2.43 -11.83
C GLU A 319 -16.97 2.04 -13.21
N GLY A 320 -16.36 1.03 -13.82
CA GLY A 320 -16.83 0.50 -15.09
C GLY A 320 -18.24 -0.11 -15.02
N LEU A 321 -18.60 -0.79 -13.92
CA LEU A 321 -19.96 -1.29 -13.72
C LEU A 321 -20.96 -0.15 -13.49
N GLU A 322 -20.59 0.93 -12.78
CA GLU A 322 -21.47 2.11 -12.62
C GLU A 322 -21.75 2.75 -13.97
N ALA A 323 -20.74 3.04 -14.76
CA ALA A 323 -20.89 3.56 -16.12
C ALA A 323 -21.74 2.62 -16.99
N LEU A 324 -21.45 1.31 -16.94
CA LEU A 324 -22.15 0.29 -17.72
C LEU A 324 -23.63 0.18 -17.35
N LEU A 325 -23.96 0.22 -16.05
CA LEU A 325 -25.34 0.17 -15.57
C LEU A 325 -26.16 1.38 -16.04
N VAL A 326 -25.57 2.59 -16.00
CA VAL A 326 -26.23 3.81 -16.51
C VAL A 326 -26.46 3.70 -18.02
N VAL A 327 -25.44 3.35 -18.79
CA VAL A 327 -25.50 3.21 -20.24
C VAL A 327 -26.52 2.13 -20.65
N ALA A 328 -26.46 0.95 -20.00
CA ALA A 328 -27.38 -0.15 -20.28
C ALA A 328 -28.84 0.22 -19.97
N ALA A 329 -29.09 0.93 -18.87
CA ALA A 329 -30.43 1.39 -18.49
C ALA A 329 -31.01 2.39 -19.51
N VAL A 330 -30.18 3.33 -19.98
CA VAL A 330 -30.58 4.30 -21.01
C VAL A 330 -30.88 3.59 -22.35
N ILE A 331 -30.05 2.67 -22.77
CA ILE A 331 -30.28 1.88 -23.99
C ILE A 331 -31.56 1.03 -23.84
N ALA A 332 -31.75 0.36 -22.70
CA ALA A 332 -32.99 -0.41 -22.45
C ALA A 332 -34.26 0.45 -22.50
N TYR A 333 -34.20 1.64 -21.95
CA TYR A 333 -35.30 2.60 -22.03
C TYR A 333 -35.58 3.00 -23.49
N LEU A 334 -34.56 3.36 -24.27
CA LEU A 334 -34.73 3.72 -25.70
C LEU A 334 -35.30 2.57 -26.51
N VAL A 335 -34.89 1.34 -26.21
CA VAL A 335 -35.41 0.15 -26.89
C VAL A 335 -36.88 -0.09 -26.55
N LYS A 336 -37.26 0.03 -25.27
CA LYS A 336 -38.67 -0.11 -24.81
C LYS A 336 -39.60 0.99 -25.36
N SER A 337 -39.10 2.22 -25.48
CA SER A 337 -39.86 3.36 -26.06
C SER A 337 -39.89 3.37 -27.59
N GLY A 338 -39.40 2.29 -28.26
CA GLY A 338 -39.41 2.20 -29.72
C GLY A 338 -38.33 3.00 -30.45
N ASN A 339 -37.46 3.66 -29.71
CA ASN A 339 -36.46 4.63 -30.19
C ASN A 339 -35.05 4.03 -30.41
N LYS A 340 -34.95 2.76 -30.83
CA LYS A 340 -33.69 2.05 -31.04
C LYS A 340 -32.64 2.80 -31.90
N ARG A 341 -33.11 3.60 -32.87
CA ARG A 341 -32.26 4.38 -33.80
C ARG A 341 -31.34 5.38 -33.06
N PHE A 342 -31.68 5.77 -31.84
CA PHE A 342 -30.91 6.74 -31.06
C PHE A 342 -29.79 6.10 -30.24
N ALA A 343 -29.79 4.80 -30.08
CA ALA A 343 -28.72 4.09 -29.35
C ALA A 343 -27.32 4.38 -29.88
N LYS A 344 -27.16 4.65 -31.18
CA LYS A 344 -25.88 5.03 -31.78
C LYS A 344 -25.24 6.28 -31.14
N TRP A 345 -26.08 7.23 -30.69
CA TRP A 345 -25.62 8.46 -30.07
C TRP A 345 -25.17 8.23 -28.63
N ILE A 346 -25.78 7.26 -27.94
CA ILE A 346 -25.33 6.80 -26.64
C ILE A 346 -23.92 6.19 -26.76
N TYR A 347 -23.69 5.31 -27.75
CA TYR A 347 -22.36 4.74 -28.00
C TYR A 347 -21.33 5.82 -28.35
N LEU A 348 -21.71 6.83 -29.14
CA LEU A 348 -20.83 7.96 -29.45
C LEU A 348 -20.43 8.71 -28.17
N GLY A 349 -21.41 8.97 -27.27
CA GLY A 349 -21.14 9.59 -25.98
C GLY A 349 -20.22 8.74 -25.09
N VAL A 350 -20.40 7.42 -25.08
CA VAL A 350 -19.50 6.49 -24.37
C VAL A 350 -18.06 6.60 -24.89
N VAL A 351 -17.86 6.54 -26.21
CA VAL A 351 -16.53 6.65 -26.81
C VAL A 351 -15.89 8.01 -26.52
N ALA A 352 -16.66 9.08 -26.63
CA ALA A 352 -16.20 10.43 -26.28
C ALA A 352 -15.84 10.55 -24.78
N GLY A 353 -16.63 9.93 -23.88
CA GLY A 353 -16.36 9.88 -22.45
C GLY A 353 -15.05 9.15 -22.12
N LEU A 354 -14.83 7.99 -22.73
CA LEU A 354 -13.58 7.25 -22.57
C LEU A 354 -12.38 8.03 -23.13
N ALA A 355 -12.53 8.68 -24.28
CA ALA A 355 -11.47 9.52 -24.84
C ALA A 355 -11.16 10.72 -23.95
N GLY A 356 -12.20 11.35 -23.37
CA GLY A 356 -12.06 12.45 -22.42
C GLY A 356 -11.33 12.01 -21.15
N SER A 357 -11.65 10.82 -20.60
CA SER A 357 -10.96 10.24 -19.44
C SER A 357 -9.49 9.93 -19.75
N GLY A 358 -9.21 9.40 -20.95
CA GLY A 358 -7.84 9.20 -21.41
C GLY A 358 -7.05 10.50 -21.52
N LEU A 359 -7.70 11.59 -21.94
CA LEU A 359 -7.08 12.92 -22.00
C LEU A 359 -6.76 13.45 -20.59
N VAL A 360 -7.64 13.20 -19.61
CA VAL A 360 -7.40 13.52 -18.20
C VAL A 360 -6.19 12.73 -17.68
N ALA A 361 -6.09 11.43 -17.98
CA ALA A 361 -4.94 10.61 -17.58
C ALA A 361 -3.62 11.16 -18.14
N VAL A 362 -3.60 11.52 -19.44
CA VAL A 362 -2.42 12.15 -20.05
C VAL A 362 -2.07 13.48 -19.38
N LEU A 363 -3.08 14.30 -19.05
CA LEU A 363 -2.86 15.57 -18.35
C LEU A 363 -2.25 15.34 -16.96
N PHE A 364 -2.73 14.35 -16.21
CA PHE A 364 -2.17 13.99 -14.91
C PHE A 364 -0.71 13.55 -15.02
N THR A 365 -0.35 12.70 -16.00
CA THR A 365 1.03 12.30 -16.24
C THR A 365 1.96 13.49 -16.51
N PHE A 366 1.48 14.54 -17.20
CA PHE A 366 2.26 15.74 -17.42
C PHE A 366 2.37 16.65 -16.18
N LEU A 367 1.35 16.68 -15.33
CA LEU A 367 1.32 17.52 -14.13
C LEU A 367 2.13 16.91 -12.98
N PHE A 368 2.11 15.59 -12.87
CA PHE A 368 2.64 14.84 -11.72
C PHE A 368 3.80 13.90 -12.06
N GLY A 369 4.20 13.79 -13.33
CA GLY A 369 5.31 12.95 -13.81
C GLY A 369 6.68 13.58 -13.56
N GLY A 370 7.08 13.72 -12.30
CA GLY A 370 8.39 14.21 -11.87
C GLY A 370 9.14 13.20 -11.01
N SER A 371 10.20 13.64 -10.33
CA SER A 371 10.86 12.92 -9.23
C SER A 371 11.34 13.94 -8.20
N GLY A 372 11.26 13.58 -6.91
CA GLY A 372 11.72 14.44 -5.82
C GLY A 372 10.58 14.98 -4.94
N PRO A 373 10.85 15.88 -3.99
CA PRO A 373 9.89 16.32 -2.97
C PRO A 373 8.56 16.85 -3.51
N ILE A 374 8.58 17.49 -4.69
CA ILE A 374 7.36 18.01 -5.34
C ILE A 374 6.47 16.87 -5.81
N GLN A 375 7.05 15.75 -6.25
CA GLN A 375 6.30 14.56 -6.64
C GLN A 375 5.59 13.98 -5.41
N GLU A 376 6.31 13.74 -4.30
CA GLU A 376 5.73 13.22 -3.07
C GLU A 376 4.58 14.09 -2.55
N ILE A 377 4.75 15.40 -2.55
CA ILE A 377 3.68 16.34 -2.18
C ILE A 377 2.46 16.18 -3.10
N SER A 378 2.70 16.06 -4.41
CA SER A 378 1.63 15.89 -5.40
C SER A 378 0.89 14.58 -5.20
N GLU A 379 1.61 13.51 -4.90
CA GLU A 379 1.09 12.17 -4.59
C GLU A 379 0.23 12.20 -3.34
N GLY A 380 0.74 12.79 -2.26
CA GLY A 380 0.01 12.97 -1.02
C GLY A 380 -1.29 13.76 -1.20
N VAL A 381 -1.24 14.86 -1.97
CA VAL A 381 -2.43 15.67 -2.28
C VAL A 381 -3.43 14.86 -3.11
N CYS A 382 -3.00 14.12 -4.14
CA CYS A 382 -3.88 13.27 -4.93
C CYS A 382 -4.53 12.17 -4.09
N ALA A 383 -3.78 11.51 -3.21
CA ALA A 383 -4.30 10.49 -2.31
C ALA A 383 -5.36 11.05 -1.34
N LEU A 384 -5.15 12.25 -0.81
CA LEU A 384 -6.14 12.91 0.06
C LEU A 384 -7.39 13.35 -0.72
N ILE A 385 -7.24 13.84 -1.95
CA ILE A 385 -8.39 14.13 -2.82
C ILE A 385 -9.17 12.83 -3.09
N ALA A 386 -8.47 11.76 -3.44
CA ALA A 386 -9.06 10.44 -3.64
C ALA A 386 -9.81 9.96 -2.37
N THR A 387 -9.22 10.13 -1.18
CA THR A 387 -9.85 9.83 0.11
C THR A 387 -11.20 10.53 0.26
N LEU A 388 -11.26 11.83 0.00
CA LEU A 388 -12.50 12.62 0.08
C LEU A 388 -13.53 12.16 -0.95
N MET A 389 -13.11 11.89 -2.18
CA MET A 389 -13.99 11.38 -3.25
C MET A 389 -14.53 10.00 -2.89
N LEU A 390 -13.70 9.08 -2.42
CA LEU A 390 -14.10 7.74 -2.00
C LEU A 390 -15.09 7.80 -0.82
N LEU A 391 -14.86 8.66 0.16
CA LEU A 391 -15.73 8.87 1.30
C LEU A 391 -17.11 9.34 0.85
N TRP A 392 -17.17 10.35 -0.04
CA TRP A 392 -18.42 10.88 -0.59
C TRP A 392 -19.16 9.83 -1.42
N THR A 393 -18.44 9.12 -2.30
CA THR A 393 -19.00 8.12 -3.20
C THR A 393 -19.49 6.89 -2.44
N SER A 394 -18.74 6.41 -1.46
CA SER A 394 -19.15 5.30 -0.60
C SER A 394 -20.48 5.58 0.10
N ASN A 395 -20.66 6.78 0.65
CA ASN A 395 -21.92 7.21 1.27
C ASN A 395 -23.06 7.32 0.24
N TRP A 396 -22.78 7.88 -0.95
CA TRP A 396 -23.77 7.99 -2.02
C TRP A 396 -24.26 6.62 -2.48
N MET A 397 -23.37 5.66 -2.67
CA MET A 397 -23.67 4.29 -3.07
C MET A 397 -24.51 3.54 -2.03
N LEU A 398 -24.16 3.66 -0.76
CA LEU A 398 -24.93 3.05 0.32
C LEU A 398 -26.40 3.52 0.28
N ASN A 399 -26.63 4.81 -0.01
CA ASN A 399 -27.97 5.35 -0.17
C ASN A 399 -28.72 4.83 -1.42
N LYS A 400 -27.99 4.40 -2.46
CA LYS A 400 -28.53 3.84 -3.72
C LYS A 400 -28.59 2.30 -3.73
N SER A 401 -28.19 1.63 -2.67
CA SER A 401 -28.13 0.17 -2.60
C SER A 401 -29.49 -0.55 -2.63
N SER A 402 -30.62 0.16 -2.68
CA SER A 402 -31.95 -0.44 -2.93
C SER A 402 -32.29 -0.36 -4.42
N VAL A 403 -32.94 -1.44 -4.93
CA VAL A 403 -33.37 -1.51 -6.34
C VAL A 403 -34.33 -0.37 -6.70
N GLU A 404 -35.20 -0.01 -5.77
CA GLU A 404 -36.15 1.11 -5.97
C GLU A 404 -35.44 2.46 -6.06
N ALA A 405 -34.49 2.74 -5.17
CA ALA A 405 -33.71 3.98 -5.19
C ALA A 405 -32.88 4.10 -6.47
N TRP A 406 -32.31 2.99 -6.94
CA TRP A 406 -31.58 2.94 -8.19
C TRP A 406 -32.49 3.16 -9.41
N ASN A 407 -33.60 2.41 -9.48
CA ASN A 407 -34.56 2.54 -10.57
C ASN A 407 -35.13 3.96 -10.67
N ASN A 408 -35.48 4.60 -9.54
CA ASN A 408 -35.94 5.97 -9.50
C ASN A 408 -34.85 6.97 -9.95
N TYR A 409 -33.61 6.76 -9.54
CA TYR A 409 -32.48 7.58 -9.98
C TYR A 409 -32.28 7.51 -11.49
N ILE A 410 -32.28 6.32 -12.09
CA ILE A 410 -32.12 6.12 -13.54
C ILE A 410 -33.34 6.68 -14.28
N ARG A 411 -34.58 6.41 -13.78
CA ARG A 411 -35.79 6.89 -14.41
C ARG A 411 -35.81 8.42 -14.45
N ASN A 412 -35.55 9.09 -13.34
CA ASN A 412 -35.55 10.55 -13.27
C ASN A 412 -34.51 11.19 -14.21
N LYS A 413 -33.32 10.62 -14.28
CA LYS A 413 -32.26 11.08 -15.21
C LYS A 413 -32.63 10.86 -16.68
N THR A 414 -33.30 9.76 -17.00
CA THR A 414 -33.60 9.38 -18.39
C THR A 414 -34.90 10.05 -18.87
N GLU A 415 -35.96 10.11 -18.04
CA GLU A 415 -37.24 10.76 -18.38
C GLU A 415 -37.07 12.24 -18.67
N ALA A 416 -36.24 12.96 -17.89
CA ALA A 416 -35.98 14.37 -18.11
C ALA A 416 -35.39 14.66 -19.50
N VAL A 417 -34.50 13.80 -19.98
CA VAL A 417 -33.86 13.94 -21.29
C VAL A 417 -34.75 13.46 -22.42
N VAL A 418 -35.50 12.36 -22.22
CA VAL A 418 -36.36 11.76 -23.25
C VAL A 418 -37.66 12.52 -23.40
N ALA A 419 -38.28 13.03 -22.31
CA ALA A 419 -39.46 13.86 -22.37
C ALA A 419 -39.19 15.20 -23.08
N GLY A 420 -38.03 15.82 -22.79
CA GLY A 420 -37.59 17.00 -23.55
C GLY A 420 -37.29 16.71 -25.02
N ALA A 421 -37.02 15.46 -25.36
CA ALA A 421 -36.80 14.98 -26.70
C ALA A 421 -38.13 14.69 -27.46
N GLN A 422 -39.11 14.07 -26.80
CA GLN A 422 -40.43 13.76 -27.38
C GLN A 422 -41.27 15.01 -27.67
N SER A 423 -41.29 15.98 -26.76
CA SER A 423 -42.04 17.23 -26.96
C SER A 423 -41.58 18.02 -28.18
N LYS A 424 -40.32 17.92 -28.58
CA LYS A 424 -39.76 18.54 -29.80
C LYS A 424 -40.09 17.76 -31.08
N VAL A 425 -40.26 16.45 -30.99
CA VAL A 425 -40.65 15.60 -32.14
C VAL A 425 -42.14 15.78 -32.45
N GLU A 426 -42.99 15.89 -31.42
CA GLU A 426 -44.43 16.13 -31.58
C GLU A 426 -44.76 17.53 -32.13
N SER A 427 -43.89 18.51 -31.91
CA SER A 427 -44.03 19.86 -32.47
C SER A 427 -43.61 20.01 -33.93
N GLY A 428 -43.34 18.90 -34.65
CA GLY A 428 -43.03 18.92 -36.08
C GLY A 428 -41.66 19.50 -36.46
N GLN A 429 -40.86 19.87 -35.49
CA GLN A 429 -39.45 20.21 -35.68
C GLN A 429 -38.67 18.90 -35.85
N GLY A 430 -38.13 18.66 -37.02
CA GLY A 430 -37.32 17.47 -37.31
C GLY A 430 -36.27 17.22 -36.25
N LEU A 431 -35.73 15.99 -36.17
CA LEU A 431 -34.70 15.57 -35.23
C LEU A 431 -33.59 16.62 -35.12
N GLY A 432 -33.82 17.60 -34.24
CA GLY A 432 -32.89 18.70 -34.07
C GLY A 432 -31.56 18.20 -33.46
N LEU A 433 -30.47 18.77 -33.93
CA LEU A 433 -29.11 18.55 -33.38
C LEU A 433 -29.13 18.52 -31.84
N GLY A 434 -30.00 19.30 -31.18
CA GLY A 434 -30.09 19.40 -29.73
C GLY A 434 -30.58 18.15 -29.01
N MET A 435 -31.38 17.27 -29.64
CA MET A 435 -31.81 16.00 -29.03
C MET A 435 -30.69 14.97 -29.06
N VAL A 436 -30.03 14.91 -30.20
CA VAL A 436 -28.89 13.99 -30.44
C VAL A 436 -27.74 14.33 -29.49
N THR A 437 -27.41 15.62 -29.37
CA THR A 437 -26.39 16.11 -28.45
C THR A 437 -26.77 15.87 -26.98
N SER A 438 -28.04 15.99 -26.59
CA SER A 438 -28.48 15.73 -25.20
C SER A 438 -28.30 14.26 -24.79
N LEU A 439 -28.63 13.31 -25.69
CA LEU A 439 -28.47 11.89 -25.45
C LEU A 439 -26.98 11.47 -25.43
N ALA A 440 -26.19 11.98 -26.38
CA ALA A 440 -24.76 11.78 -26.39
C ALA A 440 -24.08 12.39 -25.15
N MET A 441 -24.51 13.59 -24.74
CA MET A 441 -23.98 14.29 -23.56
C MET A 441 -24.32 13.56 -22.26
N LEU A 442 -25.52 12.98 -22.15
CA LEU A 442 -25.89 12.18 -20.99
C LEU A 442 -24.94 10.99 -20.77
N SER A 443 -24.67 10.23 -21.83
CA SER A 443 -23.75 9.09 -21.76
C SER A 443 -22.29 9.52 -21.66
N PHE A 444 -21.91 10.61 -22.34
CA PHE A 444 -20.60 11.23 -22.18
C PHE A 444 -20.33 11.61 -20.72
N LEU A 445 -21.20 12.39 -20.10
CA LEU A 445 -21.01 12.85 -18.71
C LEU A 445 -20.98 11.69 -17.71
N ALA A 446 -21.80 10.64 -17.93
CA ALA A 446 -21.79 9.47 -17.08
C ALA A 446 -20.46 8.72 -17.17
N VAL A 447 -19.98 8.43 -18.38
CA VAL A 447 -18.74 7.69 -18.59
C VAL A 447 -17.51 8.52 -18.26
N PHE A 448 -17.51 9.80 -18.63
CA PHE A 448 -16.40 10.72 -18.33
C PHE A 448 -16.21 10.92 -16.84
N ARG A 449 -17.31 11.04 -16.08
CA ARG A 449 -17.25 11.15 -14.64
C ARG A 449 -16.58 9.93 -14.00
N GLU A 450 -17.09 8.72 -14.28
CA GLU A 450 -16.55 7.50 -13.70
C GLU A 450 -15.10 7.24 -14.18
N GLY A 451 -14.80 7.62 -15.43
CA GLY A 451 -13.44 7.53 -15.97
C GLY A 451 -12.48 8.56 -15.34
N ALA A 452 -12.92 9.77 -15.04
CA ALA A 452 -12.10 10.76 -14.34
C ALA A 452 -11.85 10.34 -12.88
N GLU A 453 -12.86 9.79 -12.19
CA GLU A 453 -12.70 9.19 -10.85
C GLU A 453 -11.68 8.05 -10.90
N THR A 454 -11.79 7.16 -11.90
CA THR A 454 -10.80 6.07 -12.12
C THR A 454 -9.38 6.60 -12.26
N VAL A 455 -9.18 7.68 -13.04
CA VAL A 455 -7.83 8.26 -13.24
C VAL A 455 -7.25 8.74 -11.90
N ILE A 456 -8.02 9.46 -11.08
CA ILE A 456 -7.57 9.95 -9.77
C ILE A 456 -7.20 8.78 -8.83
N PHE A 457 -8.01 7.72 -8.81
CA PHE A 457 -7.73 6.54 -8.00
C PHE A 457 -6.51 5.76 -8.50
N TYR A 458 -6.35 5.66 -9.81
CA TYR A 458 -5.18 5.01 -10.41
C TYR A 458 -3.90 5.79 -10.13
N GLU A 459 -3.95 7.12 -10.16
CA GLU A 459 -2.82 7.95 -9.75
C GLU A 459 -2.45 7.71 -8.30
N SER A 460 -3.43 7.65 -7.39
CA SER A 460 -3.19 7.35 -5.98
C SER A 460 -2.59 5.96 -5.75
N ILE A 461 -3.02 4.94 -6.51
CA ILE A 461 -2.41 3.60 -6.44
C ILE A 461 -0.99 3.63 -7.00
N TYR A 462 -0.78 4.34 -8.12
CA TYR A 462 0.53 4.44 -8.75
C TYR A 462 1.53 5.11 -7.82
N SER A 463 1.13 6.18 -7.19
CA SER A 463 1.96 6.91 -6.25
C SER A 463 2.43 6.04 -5.08
N MET A 464 1.50 5.30 -4.48
CA MET A 464 1.81 4.40 -3.35
C MET A 464 2.58 3.14 -3.74
N SER A 465 2.46 2.66 -4.97
CA SER A 465 3.00 1.33 -5.36
C SER A 465 4.15 1.39 -6.35
N GLN A 466 4.29 2.49 -7.08
CA GLN A 466 5.21 2.69 -8.23
C GLN A 466 5.20 1.53 -9.25
N ASP A 467 4.09 0.74 -9.27
CA ASP A 467 3.93 -0.48 -10.06
C ASP A 467 2.96 -0.30 -11.23
N ALA A 468 3.41 0.44 -12.25
CA ALA A 468 2.64 0.63 -13.49
C ALA A 468 2.30 -0.71 -14.17
N HIS A 469 3.20 -1.72 -14.10
CA HIS A 469 2.94 -3.01 -14.74
C HIS A 469 1.78 -3.76 -14.07
N GLY A 470 1.77 -3.85 -12.74
CA GLY A 470 0.67 -4.44 -11.99
C GLY A 470 -0.65 -3.73 -12.27
N MET A 471 -0.65 -2.40 -12.27
CA MET A 471 -1.85 -1.60 -12.59
C MET A 471 -2.39 -1.88 -13.99
N TRP A 472 -1.53 -1.97 -15.02
CA TRP A 472 -1.96 -2.33 -16.36
C TRP A 472 -2.55 -3.73 -16.45
N VAL A 473 -1.94 -4.71 -15.77
CA VAL A 473 -2.46 -6.09 -15.70
C VAL A 473 -3.84 -6.11 -15.03
N GLY A 474 -3.99 -5.45 -13.88
CA GLY A 474 -5.27 -5.34 -13.17
C GLY A 474 -6.34 -4.63 -14.00
N GLY A 475 -5.99 -3.50 -14.61
CA GLY A 475 -6.88 -2.72 -15.47
C GLY A 475 -7.36 -3.49 -16.70
N LEU A 476 -6.45 -4.16 -17.42
CA LEU A 476 -6.81 -4.96 -18.59
C LEU A 476 -7.67 -6.17 -18.22
N ALA A 477 -7.39 -6.82 -17.09
CA ALA A 477 -8.22 -7.91 -16.58
C ALA A 477 -9.64 -7.40 -16.23
N ALA A 478 -9.76 -6.26 -15.57
CA ALA A 478 -11.05 -5.62 -15.26
C ALA A 478 -11.82 -5.25 -16.54
N ALA A 479 -11.14 -4.63 -17.52
CA ALA A 479 -11.74 -4.28 -18.81
C ALA A 479 -12.29 -5.52 -19.54
N ALA A 480 -11.54 -6.62 -19.54
CA ALA A 480 -12.00 -7.89 -20.13
C ALA A 480 -13.26 -8.42 -19.43
N VAL A 481 -13.30 -8.38 -18.09
CA VAL A 481 -14.48 -8.78 -17.30
C VAL A 481 -15.67 -7.86 -17.60
N LEU A 482 -15.47 -6.54 -17.66
CA LEU A 482 -16.53 -5.58 -18.00
C LEU A 482 -17.10 -5.82 -19.41
N ILE A 483 -16.27 -6.13 -20.40
CA ILE A 483 -16.72 -6.51 -21.75
C ILE A 483 -17.60 -7.76 -21.69
N VAL A 484 -17.18 -8.79 -20.96
CA VAL A 484 -17.98 -10.02 -20.79
C VAL A 484 -19.33 -9.70 -20.13
N ILE A 485 -19.33 -8.90 -19.04
CA ILE A 485 -20.55 -8.48 -18.36
C ILE A 485 -21.46 -7.69 -19.32
N PHE A 486 -20.90 -6.76 -20.09
CA PHE A 486 -21.66 -6.01 -21.10
C PHE A 486 -22.33 -6.93 -22.13
N LEU A 487 -21.60 -7.92 -22.66
CA LEU A 487 -22.15 -8.88 -23.61
C LEU A 487 -23.26 -9.73 -22.98
N ILE A 488 -23.08 -10.20 -21.74
CA ILE A 488 -24.11 -10.93 -21.01
C ILE A 488 -25.37 -10.06 -20.86
N LEU A 489 -25.25 -8.83 -20.39
CA LEU A 489 -26.37 -7.91 -20.24
C LEU A 489 -27.04 -7.57 -21.56
N ARG A 490 -26.27 -7.51 -22.66
CA ARG A 490 -26.78 -7.17 -23.99
C ARG A 490 -27.56 -8.29 -24.64
N PHE A 491 -27.15 -9.56 -24.39
CA PHE A 491 -27.70 -10.73 -25.09
C PHE A 491 -28.56 -11.63 -24.18
N THR A 492 -28.53 -11.43 -22.86
CA THR A 492 -29.34 -12.21 -21.90
C THR A 492 -30.26 -11.31 -21.08
N SER A 493 -31.30 -11.90 -20.50
CA SER A 493 -32.22 -11.19 -19.58
C SER A 493 -31.77 -11.27 -18.12
N VAL A 494 -30.49 -11.50 -17.86
CA VAL A 494 -29.94 -11.63 -16.51
C VAL A 494 -30.02 -10.25 -15.81
N LYS A 495 -30.52 -10.26 -14.57
CA LYS A 495 -30.58 -9.08 -13.70
C LYS A 495 -29.40 -9.10 -12.75
N ILE A 496 -28.60 -8.04 -12.77
CA ILE A 496 -27.52 -7.86 -11.78
C ILE A 496 -28.14 -7.67 -10.39
N PRO A 497 -27.66 -8.35 -9.34
CA PRO A 497 -28.10 -8.12 -7.97
C PRO A 497 -27.53 -6.80 -7.43
N ILE A 498 -28.14 -5.68 -7.82
CA ILE A 498 -27.69 -4.29 -7.56
C ILE A 498 -27.42 -4.04 -6.06
N GLY A 499 -28.30 -4.55 -5.17
CA GLY A 499 -28.18 -4.32 -3.74
C GLY A 499 -26.91 -4.91 -3.12
N PRO A 500 -26.64 -6.23 -3.23
CA PRO A 500 -25.40 -6.84 -2.76
C PRO A 500 -24.15 -6.24 -3.42
N PHE A 501 -24.21 -5.95 -4.72
CA PHE A 501 -23.08 -5.32 -5.43
C PHE A 501 -22.69 -3.98 -4.80
N PHE A 502 -23.64 -3.05 -4.64
CA PHE A 502 -23.37 -1.75 -4.04
C PHE A 502 -22.95 -1.84 -2.56
N LEU A 503 -23.44 -2.83 -1.83
CA LEU A 503 -23.00 -3.03 -0.44
C LEU A 503 -21.55 -3.46 -0.38
N VAL A 504 -21.17 -4.48 -1.15
CA VAL A 504 -19.78 -5.00 -1.15
C VAL A 504 -18.80 -3.92 -1.62
N THR A 505 -19.12 -3.23 -2.72
CA THR A 505 -18.25 -2.17 -3.23
C THR A 505 -18.13 -1.01 -2.24
N SER A 506 -19.21 -0.62 -1.54
CA SER A 506 -19.15 0.41 -0.49
C SER A 506 -18.22 0.01 0.66
N ILE A 507 -18.18 -1.27 1.05
CA ILE A 507 -17.26 -1.75 2.09
C ILE A 507 -15.81 -1.69 1.61
N VAL A 508 -15.54 -2.12 0.38
CA VAL A 508 -14.19 -2.03 -0.21
C VAL A 508 -13.72 -0.58 -0.27
N MET A 509 -14.59 0.34 -0.72
CA MET A 509 -14.26 1.77 -0.77
C MET A 509 -14.01 2.36 0.61
N ALA A 510 -14.78 1.93 1.61
CA ALA A 510 -14.58 2.34 2.99
C ALA A 510 -13.18 1.93 3.52
N ALA A 511 -12.72 0.74 3.15
CA ALA A 511 -11.35 0.31 3.48
C ALA A 511 -10.30 1.16 2.75
N LEU A 512 -10.48 1.43 1.45
CA LEU A 512 -9.58 2.27 0.67
C LEU A 512 -9.51 3.72 1.18
N VAL A 513 -10.59 4.28 1.73
CA VAL A 513 -10.59 5.59 2.39
C VAL A 513 -9.55 5.65 3.51
N VAL A 514 -9.50 4.61 4.35
CA VAL A 514 -8.57 4.54 5.48
C VAL A 514 -7.13 4.36 4.99
N ILE A 515 -6.93 3.50 3.99
CA ILE A 515 -5.62 3.25 3.39
C ILE A 515 -5.05 4.53 2.76
N PHE A 516 -5.83 5.19 1.91
CA PHE A 516 -5.38 6.40 1.22
C PHE A 516 -5.20 7.60 2.16
N ALA A 517 -5.93 7.66 3.28
CA ALA A 517 -5.70 8.68 4.29
C ALA A 517 -4.33 8.54 4.94
N GLY A 518 -3.91 7.32 5.27
CA GLY A 518 -2.59 7.03 5.82
C GLY A 518 -1.48 7.30 4.81
N GLY A 519 -1.56 6.69 3.63
CA GLY A 519 -0.56 6.85 2.56
C GLY A 519 -0.44 8.30 2.07
N GLY A 520 -1.57 9.03 1.98
CA GLY A 520 -1.54 10.44 1.57
C GLY A 520 -0.81 11.36 2.55
N ILE A 521 -1.02 11.16 3.86
CA ILE A 521 -0.27 11.93 4.88
C ILE A 521 1.20 11.48 4.91
N HIS A 522 1.48 10.19 4.71
CA HIS A 522 2.84 9.68 4.64
C HIS A 522 3.63 10.34 3.50
N ALA A 523 3.10 10.36 2.29
CA ALA A 523 3.72 11.02 1.15
C ALA A 523 3.96 12.53 1.39
N LEU A 524 3.06 13.23 2.11
CA LEU A 524 3.30 14.63 2.50
C LEU A 524 4.42 14.78 3.53
N ILE A 525 4.62 13.76 4.40
CA ILE A 525 5.75 13.72 5.35
C ILE A 525 7.06 13.47 4.59
N GLU A 526 7.07 12.58 3.61
CA GLU A 526 8.25 12.28 2.77
C GLU A 526 8.65 13.47 1.92
N GLY A 527 7.67 14.19 1.36
CA GLY A 527 7.89 15.43 0.62
C GLY A 527 8.31 16.64 1.48
N ASP A 528 8.54 16.45 2.78
CA ASP A 528 8.88 17.52 3.74
C ASP A 528 7.83 18.66 3.85
N LEU A 529 6.58 18.42 3.42
CA LEU A 529 5.50 19.40 3.59
C LEU A 529 4.91 19.38 5.00
N ILE A 530 4.87 18.21 5.63
CA ILE A 530 4.40 18.00 7.00
C ILE A 530 5.55 17.40 7.82
N GLU A 531 5.77 17.93 9.02
CA GLU A 531 6.68 17.28 9.97
C GLU A 531 6.00 16.02 10.51
N GLY A 532 6.70 14.87 10.49
CA GLY A 532 6.22 13.62 11.02
C GLY A 532 6.83 13.31 12.38
N THR A 533 6.00 12.92 13.35
CA THR A 533 6.44 12.42 14.64
C THR A 533 6.57 10.90 14.55
N TYR A 534 7.80 10.40 14.42
CA TYR A 534 8.08 8.98 14.25
C TYR A 534 7.80 8.18 15.53
N LEU A 535 7.15 7.02 15.37
CA LEU A 535 6.78 6.08 16.45
C LEU A 535 7.46 4.72 16.18
N SER A 536 8.58 4.47 16.82
CA SER A 536 9.32 3.20 16.69
C SER A 536 8.54 1.96 17.13
N SER A 537 7.45 2.13 17.88
CA SER A 537 6.58 1.03 18.38
C SER A 537 5.46 0.61 17.43
N VAL A 538 5.32 1.26 16.28
CA VAL A 538 4.23 0.97 15.33
C VAL A 538 4.81 0.32 14.08
N PRO A 539 4.35 -0.88 13.70
CA PRO A 539 4.84 -1.55 12.50
C PRO A 539 4.35 -0.83 11.24
N THR A 540 5.18 -0.85 10.21
CA THR A 540 4.83 -0.37 8.88
C THR A 540 4.08 -1.44 8.10
N ASN A 541 2.97 -1.05 7.50
CA ASN A 541 2.20 -1.94 6.65
C ASN A 541 1.53 -1.16 5.51
N ASP A 542 2.19 -1.10 4.37
CA ASP A 542 1.69 -0.39 3.18
C ASP A 542 0.37 -0.92 2.67
N TRP A 543 0.09 -2.22 2.88
CA TRP A 543 -1.14 -2.85 2.44
C TRP A 543 -2.39 -2.22 3.06
N ILE A 544 -2.26 -1.71 4.27
CA ILE A 544 -3.34 -1.02 4.99
C ILE A 544 -3.04 0.47 5.16
N GLY A 545 -1.96 0.97 4.56
CA GLY A 545 -1.53 2.37 4.65
C GLY A 545 -1.09 2.77 6.07
N LEU A 546 -0.62 1.79 6.87
CA LEU A 546 -0.18 2.03 8.24
C LEU A 546 1.32 2.37 8.24
N TYR A 547 1.65 3.56 8.70
CA TYR A 547 3.02 4.05 8.80
C TYR A 547 3.29 4.54 10.22
N PRO A 548 4.54 4.44 10.71
CA PRO A 548 4.92 4.72 12.09
C PRO A 548 5.03 6.23 12.38
N TYR A 549 4.00 6.99 12.07
CA TYR A 549 3.91 8.42 12.36
C TYR A 549 2.58 8.77 13.02
N VAL A 550 2.62 9.65 14.04
CA VAL A 550 1.42 10.11 14.76
C VAL A 550 0.40 10.70 13.79
N GLU A 551 0.85 11.46 12.82
CA GLU A 551 0.04 12.18 11.83
C GLU A 551 -0.69 11.21 10.89
N THR A 552 -0.01 10.17 10.41
CA THR A 552 -0.60 9.16 9.52
C THR A 552 -1.67 8.36 10.24
N ILE A 553 -1.37 7.90 11.46
CA ILE A 553 -2.31 7.15 12.31
C ILE A 553 -3.52 8.02 12.66
N THR A 554 -3.29 9.29 13.02
CA THR A 554 -4.38 10.22 13.34
C THR A 554 -5.29 10.42 12.13
N ALA A 555 -4.75 10.59 10.92
CA ALA A 555 -5.51 10.70 9.69
C ALA A 555 -6.35 9.44 9.41
N GLN A 556 -5.77 8.25 9.59
CA GLN A 556 -6.48 6.98 9.45
C GLN A 556 -7.62 6.83 10.45
N VAL A 557 -7.40 7.19 11.72
CA VAL A 557 -8.44 7.15 12.75
C VAL A 557 -9.58 8.11 12.42
N ILE A 558 -9.26 9.34 11.99
CA ILE A 558 -10.27 10.33 11.56
C ILE A 558 -11.06 9.78 10.35
N ALA A 559 -10.38 9.22 9.36
CA ALA A 559 -11.01 8.63 8.18
C ALA A 559 -11.92 7.45 8.55
N ALA A 560 -11.46 6.55 9.44
CA ALA A 560 -12.25 5.43 9.93
C ALA A 560 -13.51 5.89 10.68
N ILE A 561 -13.38 6.88 11.56
CA ILE A 561 -14.52 7.48 12.27
C ILE A 561 -15.52 8.09 11.26
N ALA A 562 -15.04 8.85 10.28
CA ALA A 562 -15.87 9.45 9.25
C ALA A 562 -16.66 8.40 8.45
N VAL A 563 -16.00 7.31 8.05
CA VAL A 563 -16.64 6.16 7.39
C VAL A 563 -17.74 5.57 8.27
N VAL A 564 -17.44 5.26 9.53
CA VAL A 564 -18.42 4.67 10.46
C VAL A 564 -19.62 5.58 10.65
N VAL A 565 -19.40 6.88 10.87
CA VAL A 565 -20.48 7.86 11.02
C VAL A 565 -21.37 7.90 9.78
N LEU A 566 -20.79 7.96 8.58
CA LEU A 566 -21.54 8.00 7.32
C LEU A 566 -22.34 6.72 7.10
N PHE A 567 -21.80 5.55 7.42
CA PHE A 567 -22.50 4.27 7.33
C PHE A 567 -23.67 4.20 8.31
N VAL A 568 -23.47 4.60 9.56
CA VAL A 568 -24.53 4.65 10.58
C VAL A 568 -25.65 5.59 10.15
N VAL A 569 -25.32 6.81 9.72
CA VAL A 569 -26.32 7.78 9.22
C VAL A 569 -27.06 7.22 8.00
N GLY A 570 -26.36 6.62 7.06
CA GLY A 570 -26.95 5.97 5.89
C GLY A 570 -27.92 4.85 6.24
N PHE A 571 -27.55 3.97 7.19
CA PHE A 571 -28.44 2.89 7.65
C PHE A 571 -29.67 3.42 8.41
N ILE A 572 -29.51 4.41 9.26
CA ILE A 572 -30.63 5.05 9.98
C ILE A 572 -31.62 5.68 8.98
N LYS A 573 -31.11 6.43 7.99
CA LYS A 573 -31.93 7.04 6.95
C LYS A 573 -32.69 5.98 6.14
N LYS A 574 -32.03 4.91 5.73
CA LYS A 574 -32.64 3.80 4.98
C LYS A 574 -33.73 3.11 5.81
N HIS A 575 -33.50 2.91 7.11
CA HIS A 575 -34.50 2.30 8.01
C HIS A 575 -35.73 3.20 8.18
N ARG A 576 -35.53 4.50 8.38
CA ARG A 576 -36.63 5.48 8.47
C ARG A 576 -37.48 5.54 7.19
N MET A 577 -36.82 5.52 6.01
CA MET A 577 -37.57 5.50 4.72
C MET A 577 -38.39 4.21 4.56
N LYS A 578 -37.89 3.06 4.98
CA LYS A 578 -38.67 1.79 4.96
C LYS A 578 -39.89 1.86 5.86
N LEU A 579 -39.76 2.40 7.08
CA LEU A 579 -40.87 2.54 8.01
C LEU A 579 -41.92 3.51 7.49
N ALA A 580 -41.51 4.63 6.87
CA ALA A 580 -42.42 5.60 6.25
C ALA A 580 -43.21 4.96 5.09
N ALA A 581 -42.55 4.22 4.20
CA ALA A 581 -43.20 3.53 3.09
C ALA A 581 -44.19 2.44 3.57
N GLN A 582 -43.88 1.71 4.65
CA GLN A 582 -44.80 0.74 5.25
C GLN A 582 -46.03 1.41 5.89
N ALA A 583 -45.83 2.57 6.53
CA ALA A 583 -46.94 3.36 7.11
C ALA A 583 -47.88 3.95 6.04
N GLU A 584 -47.36 4.26 4.86
CA GLU A 584 -48.13 4.76 3.73
C GLU A 584 -48.94 3.65 3.02
N GLN A 585 -48.40 2.43 2.98
CA GLN A 585 -49.11 1.25 2.46
C GLN A 585 -50.19 0.70 3.43
N ALA A 586 -50.12 1.07 4.70
CA ALA A 586 -51.10 0.65 5.72
C ALA A 586 -52.28 1.64 5.88
N LYS A 587 -52.23 2.77 5.19
CA LYS A 587 -53.35 3.72 5.01
C LYS A 587 -54.13 3.43 3.74
#